data_f97fb56392ab753584c9aab06d005e7f
#
_entry.id   f97fb56392ab753584c9aab06d005e7f
#
_cell.length_a   1.000
_cell.length_b   1.000
_cell.length_c   1.000
_cell.angle_alpha   90.00
_cell.angle_beta   90.00
_cell.angle_gamma   90.00
#
_symmetry.space_group_name_H-M   'P 1'
#
loop_
_entity.id
_entity.type
_entity.pdbx_description
1 polymer ?
#
loop_
_entity_poly.entity_id
_entity_poly.type
_entity_poly.pdbx_seq_one_letter_code
_entity_poly.pdbx_strand_id
1 'polypeptide(L)'
;MILVTGATGALGALIAERLADRDDTVLGTREPQRFEAPLPVRRIDFDDLDTLITGFQGVDVLLMISAGYGEDDTVMARHGRAIDAAQEAGVGHVVYTSLTADGDHLPYALPHRWTERRLQQSTMGWTILRNGLYAELLAWLAAPSEDGRITAPLGEGRLAAVARVDLADAAVRVTVEAAAHAGRIYELVGERAIGGADLARAHGPHVAYEPETLAQARSRLSASGAEPFQVPMLVGTFSAIAAGFMCRTGGDLRQILGREPRSPLVAALA
;
A
#
# COMPACT_ATOMS: atom_id res chain seq x y z
N MET A 1 17.61 -8.88 13.53
CA MET A 1 16.23 -8.53 13.99
C MET A 1 15.52 -7.79 12.88
N ILE A 2 14.29 -8.16 12.61
CA ILE A 2 13.38 -7.49 11.66
C ILE A 2 12.48 -6.52 12.43
N LEU A 3 12.28 -5.30 11.94
CA LEU A 3 11.27 -4.37 12.44
C LEU A 3 10.27 -4.03 11.33
N VAL A 4 8.97 -4.12 11.64
CA VAL A 4 7.88 -3.78 10.71
C VAL A 4 7.19 -2.51 11.21
N THR A 5 7.24 -1.42 10.46
CA THR A 5 6.49 -0.19 10.79
C THR A 5 5.03 -0.29 10.36
N GLY A 6 4.18 0.54 10.95
CA GLY A 6 2.76 0.60 10.55
C GLY A 6 1.99 -0.71 10.79
N ALA A 7 2.39 -1.49 11.80
CA ALA A 7 1.84 -2.82 12.10
C ALA A 7 0.33 -2.83 12.40
N THR A 8 -0.25 -1.71 12.82
CA THR A 8 -1.69 -1.56 13.08
C THR A 8 -2.53 -1.22 11.84
N GLY A 9 -1.87 -0.91 10.71
CA GLY A 9 -2.56 -0.67 9.44
C GLY A 9 -3.02 -1.97 8.78
N ALA A 10 -3.95 -1.88 7.82
CA ALA A 10 -4.54 -3.05 7.18
C ALA A 10 -3.52 -3.98 6.47
N LEU A 11 -2.45 -3.44 5.87
CA LEU A 11 -1.36 -4.25 5.31
C LEU A 11 -0.43 -4.74 6.43
N GLY A 12 -0.10 -3.88 7.39
CA GLY A 12 0.81 -4.21 8.49
C GLY A 12 0.29 -5.31 9.40
N ALA A 13 -1.02 -5.35 9.69
CA ALA A 13 -1.65 -6.40 10.46
C ALA A 13 -1.53 -7.78 9.78
N LEU A 14 -1.75 -7.84 8.47
CA LEU A 14 -1.56 -9.06 7.70
C LEU A 14 -0.10 -9.54 7.69
N ILE A 15 0.85 -8.60 7.65
CA ILE A 15 2.29 -8.91 7.74
C ILE A 15 2.64 -9.42 9.14
N ALA A 16 2.14 -8.74 10.19
CA ALA A 16 2.38 -9.13 11.58
C ALA A 16 1.89 -10.56 11.87
N GLU A 17 0.70 -10.91 11.37
CA GLU A 17 0.15 -12.27 11.47
C GLU A 17 1.07 -13.33 10.86
N ARG A 18 1.65 -13.04 9.68
CA ARG A 18 2.54 -13.96 8.97
C ARG A 18 3.92 -14.13 9.60
N LEU A 19 4.33 -13.14 10.38
CA LEU A 19 5.61 -13.15 11.09
C LEU A 19 5.47 -13.62 12.55
N ALA A 20 4.26 -13.97 13.00
CA ALA A 20 3.94 -14.27 14.41
C ALA A 20 4.82 -15.37 15.05
N ASP A 21 5.28 -16.33 14.26
CA ASP A 21 6.12 -17.44 14.72
C ASP A 21 7.63 -17.14 14.67
N ARG A 22 8.02 -15.87 14.43
CA ARG A 22 9.43 -15.48 14.30
C ARG A 22 9.93 -14.73 15.53
N ASP A 23 10.87 -15.32 16.24
CA ASP A 23 11.48 -14.74 17.46
C ASP A 23 12.37 -13.50 17.17
N ASP A 24 12.77 -13.28 15.92
CA ASP A 24 13.63 -12.17 15.50
C ASP A 24 12.84 -10.95 14.98
N THR A 25 11.53 -10.88 15.21
CA THR A 25 10.66 -9.83 14.68
C THR A 25 10.08 -8.94 15.77
N VAL A 26 10.04 -7.64 15.49
CA VAL A 26 9.45 -6.60 16.34
C VAL A 26 8.48 -5.76 15.50
N LEU A 27 7.34 -5.41 16.07
CA LEU A 27 6.33 -4.59 15.42
C LEU A 27 6.43 -3.13 15.87
N GLY A 28 6.32 -2.20 14.94
CA GLY A 28 6.35 -0.77 15.19
C GLY A 28 4.97 -0.13 15.08
N THR A 29 4.51 0.57 16.11
CA THR A 29 3.27 1.36 16.12
C THR A 29 3.43 2.64 16.93
N ARG A 30 2.59 3.64 16.68
CA ARG A 30 2.55 4.89 17.44
C ARG A 30 2.05 4.69 18.87
N GLU A 31 1.13 3.74 19.07
CA GLU A 31 0.45 3.48 20.33
C GLU A 31 0.59 2.00 20.76
N PRO A 32 1.77 1.57 21.24
CA PRO A 32 2.00 0.17 21.63
C PRO A 32 1.01 -0.34 22.67
N GLN A 33 0.59 0.51 23.60
CA GLN A 33 -0.33 0.18 24.70
C GLN A 33 -1.75 -0.15 24.23
N ARG A 34 -2.10 0.19 22.99
CA ARG A 34 -3.42 -0.09 22.38
C ARG A 34 -3.37 -1.23 21.36
N PHE A 35 -2.20 -1.84 21.20
CA PHE A 35 -1.99 -2.87 20.18
C PHE A 35 -1.69 -4.22 20.83
N GLU A 36 -2.69 -5.09 20.88
CA GLU A 36 -2.51 -6.49 21.23
C GLU A 36 -1.89 -7.23 20.06
N ALA A 37 -0.63 -7.63 20.21
CA ALA A 37 0.14 -8.25 19.14
C ALA A 37 0.76 -9.57 19.60
N PRO A 38 0.94 -10.55 18.68
CA PRO A 38 1.60 -11.82 18.99
C PRO A 38 3.13 -11.67 19.17
N LEU A 39 3.69 -10.52 18.81
CA LEU A 39 5.13 -10.23 18.78
C LEU A 39 5.46 -9.03 19.67
N PRO A 40 6.72 -8.85 20.07
CA PRO A 40 7.17 -7.65 20.78
C PRO A 40 6.85 -6.38 19.99
N VAL A 41 6.48 -5.31 20.70
CA VAL A 41 6.07 -4.04 20.10
C VAL A 41 6.98 -2.92 20.57
N ARG A 42 7.41 -2.04 19.64
CA ARG A 42 8.12 -0.79 19.93
C ARG A 42 7.26 0.41 19.53
N ARG A 43 7.42 1.51 20.26
CA ARG A 43 6.86 2.78 19.81
C ARG A 43 7.67 3.31 18.64
N ILE A 44 7.00 3.46 17.50
CA ILE A 44 7.55 4.02 16.26
C ILE A 44 6.57 5.06 15.76
N ASP A 45 6.94 6.31 15.85
CA ASP A 45 6.15 7.44 15.37
C ASP A 45 7.02 8.29 14.43
N PHE A 46 6.65 8.39 13.17
CA PHE A 46 7.41 9.15 12.18
C PHE A 46 7.36 10.68 12.42
N ASP A 47 6.50 11.14 13.31
CA ASP A 47 6.45 12.53 13.76
C ASP A 47 7.27 12.80 15.03
N ASP A 48 7.78 11.74 15.69
CA ASP A 48 8.57 11.79 16.92
C ASP A 48 9.94 11.12 16.70
N LEU A 49 10.98 11.95 16.46
CA LEU A 49 12.32 11.48 16.14
C LEU A 49 12.94 10.60 17.22
N ASP A 50 12.70 10.89 18.50
CA ASP A 50 13.26 10.12 19.61
C ASP A 50 12.79 8.66 19.59
N THR A 51 11.54 8.43 19.15
CA THR A 51 10.99 7.08 18.99
C THR A 51 11.63 6.32 17.83
N LEU A 52 12.08 7.02 16.80
CA LEU A 52 12.80 6.42 15.67
C LEU A 52 14.23 6.06 16.06
N ILE A 53 14.96 6.99 16.70
CA ILE A 53 16.33 6.77 17.15
C ILE A 53 16.41 5.56 18.10
N THR A 54 15.51 5.51 19.08
CA THR A 54 15.49 4.40 20.05
C THR A 54 14.90 3.12 19.46
N GLY A 55 13.86 3.26 18.65
CA GLY A 55 13.13 2.13 18.10
C GLY A 55 13.90 1.34 17.05
N PHE A 56 14.84 1.98 16.32
CA PHE A 56 15.63 1.31 15.29
C PHE A 56 16.95 0.69 15.82
N GLN A 57 17.26 0.83 17.11
CA GLN A 57 18.45 0.21 17.69
C GLN A 57 18.43 -1.32 17.54
N GLY A 58 19.51 -1.88 16.98
CA GLY A 58 19.69 -3.31 16.79
C GLY A 58 18.82 -3.92 15.69
N VAL A 59 18.22 -3.09 14.81
CA VAL A 59 17.45 -3.56 13.65
C VAL A 59 18.39 -3.85 12.48
N ASP A 60 18.38 -5.07 11.98
CA ASP A 60 19.14 -5.46 10.77
C ASP A 60 18.35 -5.17 9.49
N VAL A 61 17.04 -5.49 9.50
CA VAL A 61 16.12 -5.29 8.37
C VAL A 61 14.90 -4.50 8.83
N LEU A 62 14.64 -3.39 8.15
CA LEU A 62 13.45 -2.55 8.37
C LEU A 62 12.46 -2.74 7.23
N LEU A 63 11.27 -3.31 7.51
CA LEU A 63 10.14 -3.22 6.60
C LEU A 63 9.39 -1.91 6.87
N MET A 64 9.65 -0.93 6.02
CA MET A 64 9.06 0.40 6.09
C MET A 64 7.78 0.45 5.27
N ILE A 65 6.63 0.31 5.95
CA ILE A 65 5.33 0.55 5.33
C ILE A 65 5.14 2.07 5.21
N SER A 66 4.75 2.53 4.01
CA SER A 66 4.55 3.95 3.74
C SER A 66 3.53 4.57 4.69
N ALA A 67 3.85 5.75 5.24
CA ALA A 67 2.96 6.56 6.07
C ALA A 67 1.98 7.35 5.18
N GLY A 68 1.07 6.63 4.51
CA GLY A 68 0.28 7.09 3.38
C GLY A 68 -0.82 8.14 3.63
N TYR A 69 -0.97 8.68 4.84
CA TYR A 69 -2.00 9.70 5.12
C TYR A 69 -1.37 11.04 5.47
N GLY A 70 -1.60 12.02 4.62
CA GLY A 70 -1.14 13.40 4.79
C GLY A 70 -0.87 14.07 3.45
N GLU A 71 -0.61 15.37 3.50
CA GLU A 71 -0.10 16.12 2.35
C GLU A 71 1.31 15.64 1.99
N ASP A 72 1.71 15.81 0.75
CA ASP A 72 2.96 15.27 0.21
C ASP A 72 4.20 15.68 1.01
N ASP A 73 4.28 16.94 1.44
CA ASP A 73 5.38 17.47 2.24
C ASP A 73 5.47 16.78 3.62
N THR A 74 4.34 16.55 4.24
CA THR A 74 4.24 15.83 5.52
C THR A 74 4.72 14.39 5.37
N VAL A 75 4.29 13.69 4.32
CA VAL A 75 4.70 12.31 4.07
C VAL A 75 6.20 12.23 3.75
N MET A 76 6.72 13.15 2.92
CA MET A 76 8.16 13.22 2.62
C MET A 76 8.99 13.52 3.88
N ALA A 77 8.53 14.42 4.74
CA ALA A 77 9.22 14.72 6.01
C ALA A 77 9.25 13.49 6.95
N ARG A 78 8.14 12.76 7.08
CA ARG A 78 8.04 11.51 7.85
C ARG A 78 9.00 10.45 7.34
N HIS A 79 8.98 10.19 6.03
CA HIS A 79 9.85 9.20 5.42
C HIS A 79 11.32 9.60 5.51
N GLY A 80 11.64 10.90 5.36
CA GLY A 80 13.00 11.41 5.52
C GLY A 80 13.55 11.14 6.91
N ARG A 81 12.81 11.52 7.96
CA ARG A 81 13.20 11.24 9.35
C ARG A 81 13.41 9.74 9.61
N ALA A 82 12.52 8.89 9.09
CA ALA A 82 12.65 7.45 9.26
C ALA A 82 13.89 6.87 8.56
N ILE A 83 14.21 7.32 7.35
CA ILE A 83 15.40 6.89 6.60
C ILE A 83 16.68 7.37 7.29
N ASP A 84 16.72 8.63 7.73
CA ASP A 84 17.88 9.22 8.40
C ASP A 84 18.15 8.51 9.73
N ALA A 85 17.12 8.29 10.54
CA ALA A 85 17.23 7.55 11.81
C ALA A 85 17.64 6.08 11.59
N ALA A 86 17.12 5.42 10.56
CA ALA A 86 17.50 4.05 10.22
C ALA A 86 18.99 3.96 9.82
N GLN A 87 19.47 4.91 9.02
CA GLN A 87 20.88 4.97 8.63
C GLN A 87 21.80 5.26 9.83
N GLU A 88 21.40 6.18 10.73
CA GLU A 88 22.14 6.50 11.95
C GLU A 88 22.18 5.31 12.94
N ALA A 89 21.08 4.56 13.04
CA ALA A 89 21.01 3.35 13.86
C ALA A 89 21.78 2.15 13.29
N GLY A 90 22.30 2.27 12.06
CA GLY A 90 23.05 1.20 11.39
C GLY A 90 22.17 0.08 10.84
N VAL A 91 20.91 0.37 10.48
CA VAL A 91 20.04 -0.60 9.79
C VAL A 91 20.71 -1.07 8.51
N GLY A 92 20.85 -2.39 8.35
CA GLY A 92 21.55 -2.97 7.20
C GLY A 92 20.75 -2.93 5.90
N HIS A 93 19.41 -3.09 5.99
CA HIS A 93 18.55 -3.17 4.81
C HIS A 93 17.15 -2.58 5.08
N VAL A 94 16.64 -1.81 4.11
CA VAL A 94 15.27 -1.30 4.15
C VAL A 94 14.45 -1.91 3.01
N VAL A 95 13.36 -2.59 3.34
CA VAL A 95 12.31 -2.99 2.40
C VAL A 95 11.20 -1.95 2.49
N TYR A 96 10.93 -1.25 1.39
CA TYR A 96 9.96 -0.15 1.38
C TYR A 96 8.73 -0.49 0.54
N THR A 97 7.53 -0.33 1.11
CA THR A 97 6.28 -0.43 0.34
C THR A 97 5.99 0.89 -0.36
N SER A 98 6.27 0.93 -1.65
CA SER A 98 6.06 2.07 -2.54
C SER A 98 4.76 1.91 -3.34
N LEU A 99 4.57 2.78 -4.32
CA LEU A 99 3.46 2.81 -5.26
C LEU A 99 3.92 2.34 -6.64
N THR A 100 3.11 1.53 -7.34
CA THR A 100 3.36 1.10 -8.73
C THR A 100 3.77 2.26 -9.64
N ALA A 101 4.59 2.00 -10.68
CA ALA A 101 5.02 3.01 -11.64
C ALA A 101 3.85 3.63 -12.40
N ASP A 102 2.81 2.86 -12.71
CA ASP A 102 1.59 3.38 -13.32
C ASP A 102 0.88 4.41 -12.41
N GLY A 103 1.18 4.37 -11.11
CA GLY A 103 0.70 5.35 -10.14
C GLY A 103 1.33 6.75 -10.25
N ASP A 104 2.27 7.01 -11.17
CA ASP A 104 2.84 8.35 -11.38
C ASP A 104 1.80 9.40 -11.80
N HIS A 105 0.65 8.95 -12.27
CA HIS A 105 -0.51 9.80 -12.56
C HIS A 105 -1.42 10.06 -11.35
N LEU A 106 -1.11 9.47 -10.21
CA LEU A 106 -1.89 9.65 -8.98
C LEU A 106 -1.41 10.88 -8.18
N PRO A 107 -2.32 11.63 -7.55
CA PRO A 107 -1.97 12.84 -6.82
C PRO A 107 -0.96 12.63 -5.67
N TYR A 108 -0.84 11.42 -5.18
CA TYR A 108 0.03 11.03 -4.05
C TYR A 108 1.29 10.26 -4.50
N ALA A 109 1.67 10.32 -5.77
CA ALA A 109 2.85 9.61 -6.28
C ALA A 109 4.17 10.23 -5.83
N LEU A 110 4.21 11.57 -5.70
CA LEU A 110 5.43 12.32 -5.43
C LEU A 110 6.18 11.84 -4.17
N PRO A 111 5.55 11.66 -3.00
CA PRO A 111 6.25 11.17 -1.81
C PRO A 111 6.88 9.79 -2.02
N HIS A 112 6.22 8.90 -2.75
CA HIS A 112 6.77 7.58 -3.04
C HIS A 112 8.03 7.65 -3.90
N ARG A 113 8.02 8.43 -4.97
CA ARG A 113 9.21 8.60 -5.85
C ARG A 113 10.35 9.32 -5.14
N TRP A 114 10.03 10.30 -4.30
CA TRP A 114 11.02 10.97 -3.46
C TRP A 114 11.67 9.98 -2.48
N THR A 115 10.88 9.16 -1.82
CA THR A 115 11.35 8.16 -0.85
C THR A 115 12.21 7.10 -1.53
N GLU A 116 11.81 6.59 -2.70
CA GLU A 116 12.60 5.65 -3.48
C GLU A 116 14.00 6.22 -3.79
N ARG A 117 14.08 7.47 -4.27
CA ARG A 117 15.35 8.14 -4.56
C ARG A 117 16.19 8.33 -3.31
N ARG A 118 15.57 8.70 -2.19
CA ARG A 118 16.27 8.89 -0.90
C ARG A 118 16.87 7.58 -0.40
N LEU A 119 16.15 6.46 -0.51
CA LEU A 119 16.66 5.12 -0.18
C LEU A 119 17.81 4.70 -1.09
N GLN A 120 17.67 4.89 -2.40
CA GLN A 120 18.72 4.56 -3.38
C GLN A 120 20.01 5.36 -3.18
N GLN A 121 19.93 6.54 -2.57
CA GLN A 121 21.08 7.40 -2.23
C GLN A 121 21.64 7.11 -0.83
N SER A 122 21.00 6.28 -0.02
CA SER A 122 21.47 5.90 1.32
C SER A 122 22.63 4.90 1.25
N THR A 123 23.30 4.70 2.38
CA THR A 123 24.34 3.68 2.51
C THR A 123 23.80 2.29 2.86
N MET A 124 22.49 2.20 3.15
CA MET A 124 21.82 0.94 3.49
C MET A 124 21.52 0.11 2.23
N GLY A 125 21.43 -1.21 2.37
CA GLY A 125 20.77 -2.04 1.38
C GLY A 125 19.31 -1.65 1.27
N TRP A 126 18.73 -1.78 0.08
CA TRP A 126 17.32 -1.45 -0.13
C TRP A 126 16.63 -2.39 -1.11
N THR A 127 15.34 -2.57 -0.91
CA THR A 127 14.40 -3.20 -1.86
C THR A 127 13.12 -2.39 -1.89
N ILE A 128 12.61 -2.11 -3.08
CA ILE A 128 11.40 -1.32 -3.29
C ILE A 128 10.28 -2.22 -3.81
N LEU A 129 9.19 -2.28 -3.06
CA LEU A 129 7.97 -2.98 -3.43
C LEU A 129 6.95 -1.96 -3.92
N ARG A 130 6.85 -1.77 -5.22
CA ARG A 130 5.88 -0.87 -5.86
C ARG A 130 4.53 -1.57 -5.93
N ASN A 131 3.76 -1.40 -4.88
CA ASN A 131 2.44 -2.02 -4.75
C ASN A 131 1.43 -1.38 -5.71
N GLY A 132 0.70 -2.22 -6.43
CA GLY A 132 -0.53 -1.83 -7.12
C GLY A 132 -1.63 -1.44 -6.14
N LEU A 133 -2.69 -0.81 -6.65
CA LEU A 133 -3.84 -0.47 -5.81
C LEU A 133 -4.60 -1.74 -5.38
N TYR A 134 -5.09 -1.70 -4.16
CA TYR A 134 -5.75 -2.85 -3.55
C TYR A 134 -7.11 -3.14 -4.17
N ALA A 135 -7.41 -4.40 -4.39
CA ALA A 135 -8.73 -4.84 -4.85
C ALA A 135 -9.83 -4.45 -3.84
N GLU A 136 -9.52 -4.52 -2.54
CA GLU A 136 -10.40 -4.12 -1.44
C GLU A 136 -10.68 -2.60 -1.44
N LEU A 137 -9.71 -1.78 -1.90
CA LEU A 137 -9.94 -0.34 -2.09
C LEU A 137 -10.91 -0.11 -3.25
N LEU A 138 -10.74 -0.82 -4.36
CA LEU A 138 -11.64 -0.70 -5.51
C LEU A 138 -13.05 -1.15 -5.14
N ALA A 139 -13.19 -2.21 -4.36
CA ALA A 139 -14.47 -2.67 -3.82
C ALA A 139 -15.18 -1.59 -3.01
N TRP A 140 -14.46 -0.89 -2.15
CA TRP A 140 -15.01 0.20 -1.36
C TRP A 140 -15.37 1.42 -2.21
N LEU A 141 -14.51 1.79 -3.18
CA LEU A 141 -14.72 2.92 -4.09
C LEU A 141 -15.89 2.70 -5.06
N ALA A 142 -16.16 1.45 -5.40
CA ALA A 142 -17.16 1.01 -6.37
C ALA A 142 -18.16 0.03 -5.75
N ALA A 143 -18.52 0.25 -4.48
CA ALA A 143 -19.53 -0.55 -3.80
C ALA A 143 -20.91 -0.33 -4.47
N PRO A 144 -21.70 -1.39 -4.65
CA PRO A 144 -23.07 -1.24 -5.14
C PRO A 144 -23.95 -0.53 -4.09
N SER A 145 -24.83 0.34 -4.55
CA SER A 145 -25.89 0.95 -3.76
C SER A 145 -27.00 -0.07 -3.44
N GLU A 146 -27.93 0.29 -2.55
CA GLU A 146 -29.05 -0.57 -2.16
C GLU A 146 -29.94 -0.98 -3.36
N ASP A 147 -30.01 -0.13 -4.38
CA ASP A 147 -30.76 -0.38 -5.62
C ASP A 147 -29.92 -1.15 -6.68
N GLY A 148 -28.76 -1.69 -6.29
CA GLY A 148 -27.92 -2.54 -7.12
C GLY A 148 -27.14 -1.78 -8.21
N ARG A 149 -26.79 -0.50 -7.99
CA ARG A 149 -26.00 0.28 -8.95
C ARG A 149 -24.60 0.57 -8.42
N ILE A 150 -23.59 0.39 -9.28
CA ILE A 150 -22.23 0.86 -9.09
C ILE A 150 -22.05 2.14 -9.91
N THR A 151 -21.87 3.28 -9.22
CA THR A 151 -21.78 4.60 -9.87
C THR A 151 -20.36 5.18 -9.91
N ALA A 152 -19.36 4.43 -9.48
CA ALA A 152 -17.96 4.91 -9.49
C ALA A 152 -17.54 5.42 -10.88
N PRO A 153 -16.87 6.59 -10.98
CA PRO A 153 -16.57 7.25 -12.25
C PRO A 153 -15.35 6.64 -12.95
N LEU A 154 -15.37 5.34 -13.18
CA LEU A 154 -14.28 4.61 -13.83
C LEU A 154 -14.39 4.61 -15.36
N GLY A 155 -15.56 4.99 -15.95
CA GLY A 155 -15.82 4.85 -17.37
C GLY A 155 -15.60 3.42 -17.84
N GLU A 156 -14.85 3.25 -18.94
CA GLU A 156 -14.38 1.95 -19.43
C GLU A 156 -12.99 1.58 -18.87
N GLY A 157 -12.47 2.40 -17.97
CA GLY A 157 -11.14 2.22 -17.38
C GLY A 157 -11.05 0.96 -16.53
N ARG A 158 -9.83 0.45 -16.43
CA ARG A 158 -9.52 -0.80 -15.73
C ARG A 158 -8.33 -0.60 -14.82
N LEU A 159 -8.28 -1.37 -13.73
CA LEU A 159 -7.22 -1.37 -12.75
C LEU A 159 -6.62 -2.78 -12.65
N ALA A 160 -5.29 -2.90 -12.74
CA ALA A 160 -4.56 -4.11 -12.41
C ALA A 160 -4.48 -4.26 -10.87
N ALA A 161 -5.65 -4.43 -10.26
CA ALA A 161 -5.82 -4.50 -8.82
C ALA A 161 -5.16 -5.74 -8.21
N VAL A 162 -4.71 -5.63 -6.96
CA VAL A 162 -4.00 -6.69 -6.23
C VAL A 162 -4.70 -6.97 -4.90
N ALA A 163 -4.84 -8.23 -4.54
CA ALA A 163 -5.29 -8.61 -3.20
C ALA A 163 -4.24 -8.18 -2.16
N ARG A 164 -4.65 -7.46 -1.12
CA ARG A 164 -3.76 -6.97 -0.05
C ARG A 164 -3.02 -8.12 0.65
N VAL A 165 -3.67 -9.27 0.79
CA VAL A 165 -3.06 -10.48 1.37
C VAL A 165 -1.88 -11.01 0.54
N ASP A 166 -1.89 -10.87 -0.78
CA ASP A 166 -0.76 -11.26 -1.64
C ASP A 166 0.41 -10.28 -1.52
N LEU A 167 0.12 -9.00 -1.35
CA LEU A 167 1.15 -7.99 -1.06
C LEU A 167 1.80 -8.23 0.31
N ALA A 168 1.02 -8.66 1.32
CA ALA A 168 1.57 -9.05 2.61
C ALA A 168 2.48 -10.28 2.50
N ASP A 169 2.04 -11.34 1.77
CA ASP A 169 2.84 -12.53 1.52
C ASP A 169 4.16 -12.17 0.82
N ALA A 170 4.11 -11.31 -0.21
CA ALA A 170 5.29 -10.85 -0.94
C ALA A 170 6.23 -10.01 -0.06
N ALA A 171 5.69 -9.07 0.72
CA ALA A 171 6.47 -8.22 1.61
C ALA A 171 7.20 -9.05 2.68
N VAL A 172 6.53 -10.03 3.28
CA VAL A 172 7.14 -10.94 4.25
C VAL A 172 8.29 -11.72 3.62
N ARG A 173 8.06 -12.34 2.46
CA ARG A 173 9.10 -13.14 1.79
C ARG A 173 10.32 -12.31 1.46
N VAL A 174 10.13 -11.13 0.86
CA VAL A 174 11.23 -10.22 0.52
C VAL A 174 11.96 -9.72 1.77
N THR A 175 11.25 -9.45 2.85
CA THR A 175 11.85 -8.98 4.11
C THR A 175 12.70 -10.06 4.78
N VAL A 176 12.22 -11.29 4.81
CA VAL A 176 12.95 -12.43 5.40
C VAL A 176 14.20 -12.77 4.57
N GLU A 177 14.14 -12.60 3.27
CA GLU A 177 15.22 -12.89 2.33
C GLU A 177 15.90 -11.59 1.81
N ALA A 178 15.90 -10.50 2.59
CA ALA A 178 16.24 -9.14 2.15
C ALA A 178 17.56 -9.05 1.35
N ALA A 179 18.59 -9.76 1.76
CA ALA A 179 19.88 -9.77 1.08
C ALA A 179 19.80 -10.29 -0.38
N ALA A 180 18.91 -11.26 -0.65
CA ALA A 180 18.70 -11.81 -2.00
C ALA A 180 17.96 -10.82 -2.93
N HIS A 181 17.30 -9.83 -2.36
CA HIS A 181 16.51 -8.83 -3.07
C HIS A 181 17.17 -7.44 -3.10
N ALA A 182 18.41 -7.32 -2.63
CA ALA A 182 19.11 -6.03 -2.55
C ALA A 182 19.21 -5.33 -3.91
N GLY A 183 18.90 -4.03 -3.94
CA GLY A 183 18.94 -3.20 -5.14
C GLY A 183 17.81 -3.48 -6.14
N ARG A 184 16.77 -4.23 -5.75
CA ARG A 184 15.67 -4.58 -6.65
C ARG A 184 14.45 -3.65 -6.43
N ILE A 185 13.78 -3.38 -7.54
CA ILE A 185 12.46 -2.76 -7.59
C ILE A 185 11.50 -3.77 -8.20
N TYR A 186 10.39 -4.04 -7.53
CA TYR A 186 9.37 -4.98 -7.99
C TYR A 186 8.05 -4.26 -8.23
N GLU A 187 7.44 -4.48 -9.40
CA GLU A 187 6.10 -3.98 -9.74
C GLU A 187 5.05 -5.02 -9.32
N LEU A 188 4.47 -4.84 -8.15
CA LEU A 188 3.53 -5.78 -7.56
C LEU A 188 2.10 -5.44 -7.97
N VAL A 189 1.79 -5.63 -9.24
CA VAL A 189 0.49 -5.39 -9.86
C VAL A 189 -0.21 -6.69 -10.22
N GLY A 190 -1.54 -6.63 -10.43
CA GLY A 190 -2.33 -7.78 -10.83
C GLY A 190 -1.98 -8.28 -12.23
N GLU A 191 -2.23 -9.56 -12.48
CA GLU A 191 -2.06 -10.18 -13.80
C GLU A 191 -3.30 -9.97 -14.69
N ARG A 192 -4.38 -9.46 -14.12
CA ARG A 192 -5.62 -9.12 -14.83
C ARG A 192 -6.13 -7.77 -14.34
N ALA A 193 -6.40 -6.89 -15.29
CA ALA A 193 -7.08 -5.63 -15.01
C ALA A 193 -8.61 -5.82 -14.98
N ILE A 194 -9.27 -5.23 -13.98
CA ILE A 194 -10.72 -5.27 -13.77
C ILE A 194 -11.29 -3.85 -13.76
N GLY A 195 -12.54 -3.70 -14.19
CA GLY A 195 -13.27 -2.42 -14.22
C GLY A 195 -14.66 -2.53 -13.59
N GLY A 196 -15.43 -1.45 -13.66
CA GLY A 196 -16.76 -1.38 -13.05
C GLY A 196 -17.72 -2.46 -13.52
N ALA A 197 -17.72 -2.78 -14.82
CA ALA A 197 -18.56 -3.85 -15.39
C ALA A 197 -18.16 -5.25 -14.89
N ASP A 198 -16.87 -5.49 -14.59
CA ASP A 198 -16.43 -6.77 -14.02
C ASP A 198 -16.90 -6.89 -12.56
N LEU A 199 -16.84 -5.80 -11.79
CA LEU A 199 -17.34 -5.75 -10.43
C LEU A 199 -18.85 -6.00 -10.39
N ALA A 200 -19.62 -5.29 -11.23
CA ALA A 200 -21.07 -5.49 -11.32
C ALA A 200 -21.42 -6.94 -11.62
N ARG A 201 -20.76 -7.55 -12.60
CA ARG A 201 -20.96 -8.96 -12.95
C ARG A 201 -20.61 -9.90 -11.79
N ALA A 202 -19.58 -9.59 -11.03
CA ALA A 202 -19.14 -10.40 -9.88
C ALA A 202 -20.12 -10.34 -8.71
N HIS A 203 -20.83 -9.21 -8.52
CA HIS A 203 -21.90 -9.06 -7.55
C HIS A 203 -23.22 -9.77 -7.94
N GLY A 204 -23.38 -10.09 -9.21
CA GLY A 204 -24.53 -10.85 -9.69
C GLY A 204 -25.41 -10.10 -10.72
N PRO A 205 -26.42 -10.77 -11.27
CA PRO A 205 -27.19 -10.26 -12.41
C PRO A 205 -28.11 -9.07 -12.10
N HIS A 206 -28.33 -8.77 -10.82
CA HIS A 206 -29.14 -7.65 -10.35
C HIS A 206 -28.32 -6.38 -10.11
N VAL A 207 -26.99 -6.44 -10.29
CA VAL A 207 -26.10 -5.28 -10.13
C VAL A 207 -25.70 -4.76 -11.49
N ALA A 208 -25.88 -3.44 -11.69
CA ALA A 208 -25.50 -2.75 -12.92
C ALA A 208 -24.37 -1.75 -12.67
N TYR A 209 -23.52 -1.56 -13.67
CA TYR A 209 -22.53 -0.49 -13.65
C TYR A 209 -23.04 0.69 -14.48
N GLU A 210 -23.26 1.82 -13.82
CA GLU A 210 -23.73 3.08 -14.40
C GLU A 210 -22.82 4.22 -13.91
N PRO A 211 -21.70 4.51 -14.60
CA PRO A 211 -20.69 5.41 -14.08
C PRO A 211 -21.20 6.86 -13.97
N GLU A 212 -20.98 7.48 -12.82
CA GLU A 212 -21.17 8.90 -12.63
C GLU A 212 -20.01 9.71 -13.24
N THR A 213 -20.15 11.03 -13.33
CA THR A 213 -19.07 11.94 -13.70
C THR A 213 -18.11 12.18 -12.53
N LEU A 214 -16.87 12.59 -12.83
CA LEU A 214 -15.91 13.00 -11.78
C LEU A 214 -16.44 14.16 -10.93
N ALA A 215 -17.25 15.06 -11.50
CA ALA A 215 -17.85 16.18 -10.76
C ALA A 215 -18.90 15.68 -9.74
N GLN A 216 -19.72 14.70 -10.11
CA GLN A 216 -20.68 14.06 -9.21
C GLN A 216 -19.95 13.30 -8.09
N ALA A 217 -18.92 12.51 -8.42
CA ALA A 217 -18.09 11.82 -7.45
C ALA A 217 -17.45 12.79 -6.45
N ARG A 218 -16.90 13.91 -6.94
CA ARG A 218 -16.32 14.94 -6.07
C ARG A 218 -17.36 15.50 -5.09
N SER A 219 -18.55 15.83 -5.57
CA SER A 219 -19.64 16.35 -4.71
C SER A 219 -20.03 15.33 -3.63
N ARG A 220 -20.20 14.07 -4.01
CA ARG A 220 -20.53 12.96 -3.10
C ARG A 220 -19.43 12.76 -2.04
N LEU A 221 -18.15 12.72 -2.45
CA LEU A 221 -17.03 12.57 -1.52
C LEU A 221 -16.89 13.76 -0.58
N SER A 222 -17.09 15.00 -1.06
CA SER A 222 -17.09 16.19 -0.19
C SER A 222 -18.21 16.16 0.85
N ALA A 223 -19.36 15.56 0.51
CA ALA A 223 -20.50 15.43 1.43
C ALA A 223 -20.35 14.25 2.42
N SER A 224 -19.43 13.30 2.17
CA SER A 224 -19.27 12.08 3.00
C SER A 224 -18.46 12.31 4.29
N GLY A 225 -17.96 13.52 4.54
CA GLY A 225 -17.09 13.82 5.66
C GLY A 225 -15.62 13.43 5.45
N ALA A 226 -15.21 13.16 4.21
CA ALA A 226 -13.81 12.94 3.87
C ALA A 226 -12.96 14.20 4.17
N GLU A 227 -11.74 13.99 4.64
CA GLU A 227 -10.81 15.09 4.86
C GLU A 227 -10.53 15.86 3.55
N PRO A 228 -10.31 17.20 3.62
CA PRO A 228 -10.14 18.02 2.41
C PRO A 228 -9.11 17.51 1.42
N PHE A 229 -7.99 16.94 1.87
CA PHE A 229 -6.94 16.37 1.01
C PHE A 229 -7.33 15.03 0.38
N GLN A 230 -8.24 14.28 1.00
CA GLN A 230 -8.68 12.97 0.48
C GLN A 230 -9.57 13.08 -0.76
N VAL A 231 -10.36 14.14 -0.85
CA VAL A 231 -11.28 14.35 -1.99
C VAL A 231 -10.51 14.42 -3.31
N PRO A 232 -9.51 15.32 -3.50
CA PRO A 232 -8.72 15.34 -4.73
C PRO A 232 -7.92 14.04 -4.94
N MET A 233 -7.44 13.40 -3.88
CA MET A 233 -6.79 12.09 -3.97
C MET A 233 -7.69 11.04 -4.63
N LEU A 234 -8.91 10.87 -4.12
CA LEU A 234 -9.87 9.87 -4.61
C LEU A 234 -10.36 10.21 -6.02
N VAL A 235 -10.68 11.47 -6.29
CA VAL A 235 -11.08 11.93 -7.64
C VAL A 235 -9.95 11.71 -8.65
N GLY A 236 -8.70 12.01 -8.28
CA GLY A 236 -7.53 11.74 -9.10
C GLY A 236 -7.32 10.25 -9.37
N THR A 237 -7.56 9.40 -8.37
CA THR A 237 -7.52 7.94 -8.54
C THR A 237 -8.56 7.47 -9.56
N PHE A 238 -9.79 7.90 -9.45
CA PHE A 238 -10.82 7.61 -10.45
C PHE A 238 -10.44 8.08 -11.84
N SER A 239 -9.93 9.31 -11.95
CA SER A 239 -9.49 9.89 -13.22
C SER A 239 -8.37 9.07 -13.87
N ALA A 240 -7.37 8.65 -13.09
CA ALA A 240 -6.27 7.84 -13.58
C ALA A 240 -6.74 6.45 -14.07
N ILE A 241 -7.68 5.82 -13.35
CA ILE A 241 -8.27 4.55 -13.78
C ILE A 241 -9.08 4.76 -15.06
N ALA A 242 -9.97 5.76 -15.10
CA ALA A 242 -10.81 6.06 -16.25
C ALA A 242 -10.00 6.37 -17.52
N ALA A 243 -8.87 7.04 -17.36
CA ALA A 243 -7.94 7.36 -18.46
C ALA A 243 -7.07 6.15 -18.90
N GLY A 244 -7.19 4.99 -18.25
CA GLY A 244 -6.46 3.77 -18.61
C GLY A 244 -5.01 3.70 -18.10
N PHE A 245 -4.57 4.64 -17.25
CA PHE A 245 -3.19 4.66 -16.73
C PHE A 245 -2.89 3.54 -15.74
N MET A 246 -3.90 2.88 -15.18
CA MET A 246 -3.75 1.90 -14.10
C MET A 246 -3.96 0.45 -14.55
N CYS A 247 -3.96 0.18 -15.86
CA CYS A 247 -4.36 -1.13 -16.39
C CYS A 247 -3.20 -2.08 -16.72
N ARG A 248 -1.94 -1.63 -16.62
CA ARG A 248 -0.78 -2.45 -16.93
C ARG A 248 -0.63 -3.59 -15.93
N THR A 249 -0.57 -4.82 -16.43
CA THR A 249 -0.38 -6.04 -15.65
C THR A 249 1.10 -6.41 -15.56
N GLY A 250 1.48 -7.25 -14.58
CA GLY A 250 2.86 -7.67 -14.36
C GLY A 250 2.98 -9.05 -13.75
N GLY A 251 4.19 -9.61 -13.77
CA GLY A 251 4.50 -10.96 -13.28
C GLY A 251 5.36 -11.03 -12.02
N ASP A 252 5.89 -9.90 -11.53
CA ASP A 252 6.80 -9.88 -10.38
C ASP A 252 6.13 -10.45 -9.12
N LEU A 253 4.83 -10.15 -8.93
CA LEU A 253 4.08 -10.67 -7.79
C LEU A 253 4.03 -12.20 -7.81
N ARG A 254 3.70 -12.83 -8.95
CA ARG A 254 3.72 -14.29 -9.11
C ARG A 254 5.11 -14.87 -8.85
N GLN A 255 6.14 -14.23 -9.36
CA GLN A 255 7.52 -14.66 -9.17
C GLN A 255 7.92 -14.68 -7.69
N ILE A 256 7.61 -13.60 -6.95
CA ILE A 256 7.88 -13.53 -5.52
C ILE A 256 7.04 -14.54 -4.75
N LEU A 257 5.75 -14.66 -5.04
CA LEU A 257 4.86 -15.58 -4.34
C LEU A 257 5.19 -17.05 -4.60
N GLY A 258 5.76 -17.38 -5.77
CA GLY A 258 5.97 -18.77 -6.22
C GLY A 258 4.64 -19.50 -6.49
N ARG A 259 3.54 -18.79 -6.60
CA ARG A 259 2.19 -19.27 -6.91
C ARG A 259 1.40 -18.22 -7.67
N GLU A 260 0.26 -18.60 -8.21
CA GLU A 260 -0.68 -17.66 -8.80
C GLU A 260 -1.22 -16.66 -7.75
N PRO A 261 -1.21 -15.34 -8.06
CA PRO A 261 -1.87 -14.35 -7.23
C PRO A 261 -3.39 -14.60 -7.13
N ARG A 262 -3.99 -14.22 -6.02
CA ARG A 262 -5.45 -14.31 -5.85
C ARG A 262 -6.17 -13.45 -6.87
N SER A 263 -7.34 -13.91 -7.30
CA SER A 263 -8.20 -13.13 -8.19
C SER A 263 -8.58 -11.80 -7.52
N PRO A 264 -8.35 -10.65 -8.19
CA PRO A 264 -8.75 -9.35 -7.65
C PRO A 264 -10.27 -9.22 -7.46
N LEU A 265 -11.08 -9.93 -8.25
CA LEU A 265 -12.53 -9.96 -8.07
C LEU A 265 -12.94 -10.70 -6.79
N VAL A 266 -12.27 -11.82 -6.47
CA VAL A 266 -12.54 -12.54 -5.21
C VAL A 266 -12.13 -11.69 -4.01
N ALA A 267 -10.97 -11.02 -4.08
CA ALA A 267 -10.51 -10.14 -3.01
C ALA A 267 -11.39 -8.89 -2.84
N ALA A 268 -11.99 -8.40 -3.92
CA ALA A 268 -12.92 -7.27 -3.88
C ALA A 268 -14.29 -7.63 -3.30
N LEU A 269 -14.66 -8.90 -3.26
CA LEU A 269 -15.95 -9.37 -2.75
C LEU A 269 -15.87 -9.96 -1.33
N ALA A 270 -14.67 -10.14 -0.80
CA ALA A 270 -14.41 -10.66 0.54
C ALA A 270 -14.56 -9.59 1.61
#